data_fea0d34883d962166f9d23d944e1bf8a
#
_entry.id   fea0d34883d962166f9d23d944e1bf8a
#
_cell.length_a   1.000
_cell.length_b   1.000
_cell.length_c   1.000
_cell.angle_alpha   90.00
_cell.angle_beta   90.00
_cell.angle_gamma   90.00
#
_symmetry.space_group_name_H-M   'P 1'
#
loop_
_entity.id
_entity.type
_entity.pdbx_description
1 polymer ?
#
loop_
_entity_poly.entity_id
_entity_poly.type
_entity_poly.pdbx_seq_one_letter_code
_entity_poly.pdbx_strand_id
1 'polypeptide(L)'
;MTTSTALAPVAEPTPAASRSLLAACLTHALHDGYTDGLYAFLPVWQAQFGLSYAALALLRALYSGTMGGLQIPADRALRKQSPRTALMLSTLVAALGLLIMALPLGFAGLCVGLLVAGVGSSIQHPRGSMLVTDTFGKTSRRPLGVYNFSGDLGKAALPALVAVLLPVLAWRPLLALLVLPGLAVAAALWTLAPATRSVRPAAPSQRSGGMRRGFRLLTLIGGLDTATRMGYLLFLPFLIHGKGGGSPTVGIALALLFIGGALGKAACGGLGERLGVVGTVIATEGATALLIAATLLTPLNATLVLLPLLGIVLNGTSSVLYGTVPELAEGDTGRAFAVFYTFVIGSGGIAPIIYGAVADHSNQTVGLLAAAATAALIVPLVLLLRPHLRHGATA
;
A
#
# COMPACT_ATOMS: atom_id res chain seq x y z
N MET A 1 -36.11 32.35 -14.57
CA MET A 1 -36.40 31.45 -13.42
C MET A 1 -35.32 30.43 -13.35
N THR A 2 -34.31 30.69 -12.54
CA THR A 2 -33.18 29.78 -12.29
C THR A 2 -33.58 28.87 -11.13
N THR A 3 -33.94 27.63 -11.43
CA THR A 3 -34.15 26.58 -10.42
C THR A 3 -32.81 26.21 -9.80
N SER A 4 -32.52 26.76 -8.62
CA SER A 4 -31.45 26.31 -7.74
C SER A 4 -31.77 24.88 -7.29
N THR A 5 -31.07 23.89 -7.85
CA THR A 5 -31.09 22.53 -7.35
C THR A 5 -30.31 22.50 -6.04
N ALA A 6 -31.00 22.72 -4.92
CA ALA A 6 -30.45 22.52 -3.60
C ALA A 6 -30.03 21.04 -3.50
N LEU A 7 -28.72 20.80 -3.32
CA LEU A 7 -28.19 19.48 -3.00
C LEU A 7 -28.91 18.98 -1.74
N ALA A 8 -29.62 17.86 -1.87
CA ALA A 8 -30.29 17.22 -0.74
C ALA A 8 -29.24 16.97 0.38
N PRO A 9 -29.56 17.26 1.65
CA PRO A 9 -28.65 17.06 2.75
C PRO A 9 -28.25 15.58 2.81
N VAL A 10 -26.94 15.33 2.83
CA VAL A 10 -26.39 13.98 2.99
C VAL A 10 -26.86 13.48 4.35
N ALA A 11 -27.76 12.48 4.36
CA ALA A 11 -28.26 11.90 5.60
C ALA A 11 -27.08 11.42 6.46
N GLU A 12 -27.10 11.78 7.74
CA GLU A 12 -26.06 11.33 8.69
C GLU A 12 -26.07 9.80 8.78
N PRO A 13 -24.88 9.17 8.83
CA PRO A 13 -24.79 7.73 8.90
C PRO A 13 -25.40 7.22 10.24
N THR A 14 -26.14 6.12 10.16
CA THR A 14 -26.69 5.50 11.37
C THR A 14 -25.57 5.09 12.34
N PRO A 15 -25.83 5.00 13.67
CA PRO A 15 -24.81 4.55 14.63
C PRO A 15 -24.21 3.18 14.30
N ALA A 16 -24.98 2.28 13.68
CA ALA A 16 -24.49 0.98 13.21
C ALA A 16 -23.54 1.12 12.01
N ALA A 17 -23.85 2.00 11.06
CA ALA A 17 -22.99 2.28 9.92
C ALA A 17 -21.66 2.93 10.36
N SER A 18 -21.72 3.87 11.31
CA SER A 18 -20.52 4.51 11.87
C SER A 18 -19.62 3.49 12.60
N ARG A 19 -20.19 2.55 13.35
CA ARG A 19 -19.44 1.45 13.99
C ARG A 19 -18.78 0.54 12.97
N SER A 20 -19.48 0.16 11.91
CA SER A 20 -18.93 -0.66 10.85
C SER A 20 -17.77 0.03 10.13
N LEU A 21 -17.88 1.35 9.87
CA LEU A 21 -16.79 2.13 9.29
C LEU A 21 -15.59 2.20 10.22
N LEU A 22 -15.81 2.46 11.50
CA LEU A 22 -14.75 2.48 12.51
C LEU A 22 -14.02 1.13 12.60
N ALA A 23 -14.77 0.00 12.60
CA ALA A 23 -14.20 -1.34 12.57
C ALA A 23 -13.29 -1.55 11.36
N ALA A 24 -13.75 -1.16 10.17
CA ALA A 24 -12.96 -1.24 8.95
C ALA A 24 -11.72 -0.35 9.00
N CYS A 25 -11.84 0.89 9.49
CA CYS A 25 -10.73 1.85 9.61
C CYS A 25 -9.66 1.37 10.60
N LEU A 26 -10.05 0.88 11.78
CA LEU A 26 -9.12 0.39 12.78
C LEU A 26 -8.32 -0.81 12.27
N THR A 27 -8.98 -1.77 11.60
CA THR A 27 -8.28 -2.91 11.02
C THR A 27 -7.37 -2.49 9.88
N HIS A 28 -7.78 -1.55 9.03
CA HIS A 28 -6.96 -1.09 7.91
C HIS A 28 -5.72 -0.35 8.40
N ALA A 29 -5.88 0.61 9.32
CA ALA A 29 -4.76 1.34 9.92
C ALA A 29 -3.75 0.39 10.58
N LEU A 30 -4.24 -0.61 11.32
CA LEU A 30 -3.37 -1.58 11.99
C LEU A 30 -2.60 -2.46 11.00
N HIS A 31 -3.28 -3.04 10.00
CA HIS A 31 -2.65 -3.95 9.04
C HIS A 31 -1.67 -3.24 8.10
N ASP A 32 -2.04 -2.05 7.62
CA ASP A 32 -1.14 -1.22 6.82
C ASP A 32 0.06 -0.75 7.64
N GLY A 33 -0.17 -0.39 8.91
CA GLY A 33 0.90 -0.08 9.86
C GLY A 33 1.83 -1.28 10.10
N TYR A 34 1.31 -2.48 10.31
CA TYR A 34 2.12 -3.70 10.44
C TYR A 34 2.95 -3.93 9.18
N THR A 35 2.31 -3.83 8.00
CA THR A 35 2.98 -4.01 6.71
C THR A 35 4.17 -3.08 6.57
N ASP A 36 3.98 -1.79 6.76
CA ASP A 36 5.01 -0.79 6.48
C ASP A 36 5.94 -0.55 7.68
N GLY A 37 5.51 -0.91 8.90
CA GLY A 37 6.36 -0.96 10.09
C GLY A 37 7.57 -1.88 9.94
N LEU A 38 7.45 -2.93 9.13
CA LEU A 38 8.55 -3.86 8.84
C LEU A 38 9.77 -3.18 8.20
N TYR A 39 9.59 -2.06 7.48
CA TYR A 39 10.72 -1.33 6.89
C TYR A 39 11.67 -0.76 7.93
N ALA A 40 11.16 -0.37 9.10
CA ALA A 40 11.99 0.14 10.18
C ALA A 40 12.91 -0.94 10.81
N PHE A 41 12.56 -2.23 10.68
CA PHE A 41 13.36 -3.34 11.20
C PHE A 41 14.45 -3.82 10.21
N LEU A 42 14.40 -3.44 8.93
CA LEU A 42 15.32 -3.97 7.92
C LEU A 42 16.80 -3.79 8.27
N PRO A 43 17.29 -2.62 8.75
CA PRO A 43 18.69 -2.47 9.14
C PRO A 43 19.08 -3.36 10.31
N VAL A 44 18.17 -3.58 11.28
CA VAL A 44 18.41 -4.45 12.44
C VAL A 44 18.50 -5.91 12.00
N TRP A 45 17.62 -6.36 11.14
CA TRP A 45 17.67 -7.73 10.59
C TRP A 45 18.88 -7.95 9.70
N GLN A 46 19.29 -6.92 8.91
CA GLN A 46 20.51 -6.98 8.13
C GLN A 46 21.72 -7.22 9.04
N ALA A 47 21.86 -6.41 10.07
CA ALA A 47 22.99 -6.49 11.00
C ALA A 47 23.01 -7.83 11.77
N GLN A 48 21.84 -8.30 12.22
CA GLN A 48 21.76 -9.52 13.03
C GLN A 48 22.00 -10.81 12.25
N PHE A 49 21.51 -10.88 11.02
CA PHE A 49 21.54 -12.12 10.22
C PHE A 49 22.51 -12.04 9.05
N GLY A 50 23.27 -10.96 8.89
CA GLY A 50 24.23 -10.80 7.79
C GLY A 50 23.57 -10.78 6.40
N LEU A 51 22.36 -10.17 6.27
CA LEU A 51 21.56 -10.26 5.06
C LEU A 51 22.01 -9.26 4.00
N SER A 52 22.01 -9.69 2.75
CA SER A 52 22.13 -8.81 1.59
C SER A 52 20.84 -8.01 1.33
N TYR A 53 20.88 -6.98 0.50
CA TYR A 53 19.69 -6.21 0.13
C TYR A 53 18.66 -7.07 -0.59
N ALA A 54 19.09 -7.99 -1.46
CA ALA A 54 18.21 -8.95 -2.12
C ALA A 54 17.53 -9.89 -1.11
N ALA A 55 18.25 -10.35 -0.07
CA ALA A 55 17.68 -11.18 0.99
C ALA A 55 16.65 -10.41 1.83
N LEU A 56 16.90 -9.14 2.14
CA LEU A 56 15.93 -8.27 2.82
C LEU A 56 14.67 -8.04 1.96
N ALA A 57 14.86 -7.82 0.66
CA ALA A 57 13.74 -7.70 -0.28
C ALA A 57 12.94 -9.01 -0.35
N LEU A 58 13.60 -10.16 -0.32
CA LEU A 58 12.93 -11.47 -0.28
C LEU A 58 12.13 -11.65 1.02
N LEU A 59 12.65 -11.23 2.18
CA LEU A 59 11.87 -11.21 3.43
C LEU A 59 10.60 -10.37 3.30
N ARG A 60 10.71 -9.19 2.69
CA ARG A 60 9.53 -8.35 2.40
C ARG A 60 8.58 -9.05 1.44
N ALA A 61 9.10 -9.74 0.42
CA ALA A 61 8.31 -10.49 -0.55
C ALA A 61 7.61 -11.71 0.08
N LEU A 62 8.19 -12.37 1.09
CA LEU A 62 7.50 -13.41 1.86
C LEU A 62 6.20 -12.88 2.46
N TYR A 63 6.23 -11.72 3.11
CA TYR A 63 5.04 -11.09 3.67
C TYR A 63 4.07 -10.61 2.58
N SER A 64 4.53 -9.73 1.69
CA SER A 64 3.67 -9.07 0.69
C SER A 64 3.18 -10.04 -0.39
N GLY A 65 4.00 -11.02 -0.78
CA GLY A 65 3.64 -12.08 -1.70
C GLY A 65 2.57 -13.02 -1.13
N THR A 66 2.71 -13.39 0.15
CA THR A 66 1.68 -14.17 0.88
C THR A 66 0.39 -13.36 1.00
N MET A 67 0.49 -12.10 1.42
CA MET A 67 -0.66 -11.20 1.53
C MET A 67 -1.38 -11.05 0.19
N GLY A 68 -0.67 -10.76 -0.89
CA GLY A 68 -1.26 -10.57 -2.21
C GLY A 68 -1.77 -11.86 -2.83
N GLY A 69 -0.97 -12.94 -2.78
CA GLY A 69 -1.29 -14.23 -3.40
C GLY A 69 -2.45 -14.97 -2.74
N LEU A 70 -2.66 -14.76 -1.44
CA LEU A 70 -3.73 -15.44 -0.70
C LEU A 70 -5.03 -14.64 -0.59
N GLN A 71 -5.16 -13.41 -1.12
CA GLN A 71 -6.39 -12.62 -1.03
C GLN A 71 -7.61 -13.38 -1.55
N ILE A 72 -7.51 -13.96 -2.75
CA ILE A 72 -8.63 -14.70 -3.37
C ILE A 72 -8.92 -16.02 -2.63
N PRO A 73 -7.93 -16.89 -2.34
CA PRO A 73 -8.17 -18.09 -1.55
C PRO A 73 -8.75 -17.81 -0.16
N ALA A 74 -8.21 -16.84 0.55
CA ALA A 74 -8.66 -16.44 1.88
C ALA A 74 -10.09 -15.89 1.86
N ASP A 75 -10.43 -15.04 0.87
CA ASP A 75 -11.79 -14.55 0.69
C ASP A 75 -12.78 -15.70 0.43
N ARG A 76 -12.41 -16.66 -0.43
CA ARG A 76 -13.24 -17.84 -0.69
C ARG A 76 -13.45 -18.69 0.55
N ALA A 77 -12.39 -18.96 1.32
CA ALA A 77 -12.46 -19.76 2.54
C ALA A 77 -13.36 -19.12 3.60
N LEU A 78 -13.28 -17.79 3.74
CA LEU A 78 -14.04 -17.03 4.74
C LEU A 78 -15.36 -16.47 4.20
N ARG A 79 -15.77 -16.84 2.99
CA ARG A 79 -16.96 -16.29 2.34
C ARG A 79 -18.26 -16.50 3.13
N LYS A 80 -18.32 -17.55 3.94
CA LYS A 80 -19.49 -17.87 4.79
C LYS A 80 -19.43 -17.19 6.16
N GLN A 81 -18.30 -16.62 6.54
CA GLN A 81 -18.11 -16.01 7.86
C GLN A 81 -18.67 -14.58 7.91
N SER A 82 -19.06 -14.16 9.13
CA SER A 82 -19.48 -12.77 9.37
C SER A 82 -18.29 -11.81 9.21
N PRO A 83 -18.53 -10.51 8.90
CA PRO A 83 -17.46 -9.51 8.86
C PRO A 83 -16.66 -9.46 10.17
N ARG A 84 -17.35 -9.59 11.34
CA ARG A 84 -16.72 -9.68 12.65
C ARG A 84 -15.71 -10.80 12.70
N THR A 85 -16.15 -12.04 12.44
CA THR A 85 -15.29 -13.24 12.52
C THR A 85 -14.11 -13.14 11.55
N ALA A 86 -14.36 -12.70 10.32
CA ALA A 86 -13.32 -12.61 9.31
C ALA A 86 -12.24 -11.58 9.68
N LEU A 87 -12.63 -10.37 10.12
CA LEU A 87 -11.69 -9.32 10.50
C LEU A 87 -10.96 -9.62 11.81
N MET A 88 -11.65 -10.24 12.80
CA MET A 88 -10.98 -10.70 14.02
C MET A 88 -9.93 -11.78 13.73
N LEU A 89 -10.28 -12.79 12.92
CA LEU A 89 -9.34 -13.85 12.53
C LEU A 89 -8.14 -13.26 11.78
N SER A 90 -8.39 -12.36 10.84
CA SER A 90 -7.35 -11.62 10.11
C SER A 90 -6.36 -10.96 11.08
N THR A 91 -6.87 -10.18 12.02
CA THR A 91 -6.06 -9.41 12.97
C THR A 91 -5.30 -10.31 13.94
N LEU A 92 -5.95 -11.36 14.46
CA LEU A 92 -5.32 -12.32 15.38
C LEU A 92 -4.21 -13.14 14.68
N VAL A 93 -4.42 -13.56 13.43
CA VAL A 93 -3.39 -14.28 12.66
C VAL A 93 -2.22 -13.36 12.33
N ALA A 94 -2.46 -12.09 11.99
CA ALA A 94 -1.38 -11.13 11.78
C ALA A 94 -0.58 -10.89 13.07
N ALA A 95 -1.27 -10.70 14.20
CA ALA A 95 -0.63 -10.55 15.51
C ALA A 95 0.16 -11.82 15.93
N LEU A 96 -0.36 -13.03 15.63
CA LEU A 96 0.36 -14.28 15.84
C LEU A 96 1.66 -14.33 15.04
N GLY A 97 1.65 -13.84 13.79
CA GLY A 97 2.87 -13.74 12.99
C GLY A 97 3.92 -12.84 13.65
N LEU A 98 3.51 -11.68 14.20
CA LEU A 98 4.41 -10.81 14.97
C LEU A 98 4.94 -11.51 16.23
N LEU A 99 4.09 -12.25 16.93
CA LEU A 99 4.49 -13.02 18.11
C LEU A 99 5.52 -14.10 17.75
N ILE A 100 5.33 -14.83 16.65
CA ILE A 100 6.30 -15.83 16.16
C ILE A 100 7.64 -15.19 15.86
N MET A 101 7.65 -14.02 15.20
CA MET A 101 8.90 -13.27 14.94
C MET A 101 9.58 -12.82 16.23
N ALA A 102 8.83 -12.52 17.29
CA ALA A 102 9.35 -12.12 18.59
C ALA A 102 10.04 -13.27 19.34
N LEU A 103 9.69 -14.53 19.06
CA LEU A 103 10.28 -15.68 19.72
C LEU A 103 11.76 -15.88 19.30
N PRO A 104 12.60 -16.49 20.13
CA PRO A 104 14.01 -16.72 19.85
C PRO A 104 14.25 -17.93 18.88
N LEU A 105 13.50 -17.96 17.78
CA LEU A 105 13.51 -19.03 16.77
C LEU A 105 14.50 -18.73 15.61
N GLY A 106 15.37 -17.74 15.76
CA GLY A 106 16.35 -17.38 14.75
C GLY A 106 15.73 -16.87 13.45
N PHE A 107 16.46 -17.03 12.34
CA PHE A 107 16.04 -16.60 11.01
C PHE A 107 14.79 -17.34 10.51
N ALA A 108 14.68 -18.64 10.81
CA ALA A 108 13.51 -19.45 10.44
C ALA A 108 12.22 -18.90 11.08
N GLY A 109 12.28 -18.53 12.37
CA GLY A 109 11.13 -17.91 13.07
C GLY A 109 10.73 -16.58 12.45
N LEU A 110 11.69 -15.76 12.02
CA LEU A 110 11.42 -14.52 11.29
C LEU A 110 10.66 -14.81 9.98
N CYS A 111 11.13 -15.75 9.16
CA CYS A 111 10.48 -16.12 7.91
C CYS A 111 9.06 -16.67 8.12
N VAL A 112 8.89 -17.60 9.07
CA VAL A 112 7.58 -18.20 9.38
C VAL A 112 6.62 -17.12 9.90
N GLY A 113 7.08 -16.24 10.79
CA GLY A 113 6.27 -15.14 11.32
C GLY A 113 5.80 -14.17 10.22
N LEU A 114 6.69 -13.83 9.25
CA LEU A 114 6.32 -13.01 8.09
C LEU A 114 5.25 -13.68 7.21
N LEU A 115 5.39 -14.99 6.95
CA LEU A 115 4.37 -15.75 6.21
C LEU A 115 3.03 -15.75 6.94
N VAL A 116 3.02 -16.05 8.25
CA VAL A 116 1.78 -16.07 9.06
C VAL A 116 1.14 -14.68 9.13
N ALA A 117 1.93 -13.63 9.33
CA ALA A 117 1.41 -12.25 9.32
C ALA A 117 0.82 -11.87 7.95
N GLY A 118 1.48 -12.30 6.85
CA GLY A 118 0.98 -12.14 5.50
C GLY A 118 -0.36 -12.85 5.25
N VAL A 119 -0.53 -14.07 5.78
CA VAL A 119 -1.83 -14.80 5.76
C VAL A 119 -2.91 -13.98 6.45
N GLY A 120 -2.65 -13.45 7.66
CA GLY A 120 -3.59 -12.58 8.36
C GLY A 120 -3.98 -11.37 7.50
N SER A 121 -3.01 -10.66 6.96
CA SER A 121 -3.23 -9.45 6.18
C SER A 121 -3.92 -9.71 4.83
N SER A 122 -3.81 -10.91 4.26
CA SER A 122 -4.51 -11.28 3.02
C SER A 122 -6.04 -11.24 3.15
N ILE A 123 -6.57 -11.41 4.35
CA ILE A 123 -8.00 -11.39 4.65
C ILE A 123 -8.52 -9.95 4.80
N GLN A 124 -7.71 -9.07 5.38
CA GLN A 124 -8.14 -7.75 5.83
C GLN A 124 -8.62 -6.86 4.67
N HIS A 125 -7.80 -6.67 3.63
CA HIS A 125 -8.09 -5.72 2.57
C HIS A 125 -9.43 -6.01 1.85
N PRO A 126 -9.71 -7.24 1.35
CA PRO A 126 -10.98 -7.51 0.72
C PRO A 126 -12.16 -7.42 1.71
N ARG A 127 -11.99 -7.89 2.95
CA ARG A 127 -13.09 -7.92 3.93
C ARG A 127 -13.39 -6.55 4.53
N GLY A 128 -12.38 -5.71 4.76
CA GLY A 128 -12.54 -4.34 5.24
C GLY A 128 -13.26 -3.47 4.22
N SER A 129 -12.82 -3.49 2.97
CA SER A 129 -13.47 -2.73 1.89
C SER A 129 -14.88 -3.22 1.58
N MET A 130 -15.12 -4.55 1.62
CA MET A 130 -16.48 -5.11 1.50
C MET A 130 -17.39 -4.65 2.63
N LEU A 131 -16.93 -4.65 3.89
CA LEU A 131 -17.73 -4.16 5.01
C LEU A 131 -18.20 -2.72 4.78
N VAL A 132 -17.32 -1.84 4.26
CA VAL A 132 -17.68 -0.46 3.93
C VAL A 132 -18.68 -0.41 2.78
N THR A 133 -18.44 -1.14 1.69
CA THR A 133 -19.33 -1.12 0.52
C THR A 133 -20.71 -1.73 0.81
N ASP A 134 -20.76 -2.78 1.62
CA ASP A 134 -22.04 -3.41 2.02
C ASP A 134 -22.83 -2.51 2.98
N THR A 135 -22.14 -1.76 3.86
CA THR A 135 -22.77 -0.85 4.82
C THR A 135 -23.35 0.40 4.13
N PHE A 136 -22.61 1.00 3.19
CA PHE A 136 -22.97 2.31 2.61
C PHE A 136 -23.54 2.20 1.18
N GLY A 137 -23.49 1.06 0.53
CA GLY A 137 -24.07 0.84 -0.79
C GLY A 137 -23.61 1.84 -1.84
N LYS A 138 -24.56 2.53 -2.49
CA LYS A 138 -24.27 3.53 -3.53
C LYS A 138 -23.54 4.78 -3.00
N THR A 139 -23.59 5.07 -1.71
CA THR A 139 -22.93 6.22 -1.06
C THR A 139 -21.55 5.87 -0.48
N SER A 140 -21.00 4.69 -0.79
CA SER A 140 -19.74 4.18 -0.22
C SER A 140 -18.48 4.94 -0.62
N ARG A 141 -18.52 5.83 -1.64
CA ARG A 141 -17.33 6.54 -2.15
C ARG A 141 -16.60 7.34 -1.06
N ARG A 142 -17.32 8.16 -0.29
CA ARG A 142 -16.74 8.95 0.82
C ARG A 142 -16.28 8.08 1.98
N PRO A 143 -17.07 7.12 2.50
CA PRO A 143 -16.62 6.16 3.50
C PRO A 143 -15.38 5.34 3.09
N LEU A 144 -15.26 4.91 1.82
CA LEU A 144 -14.06 4.25 1.30
C LEU A 144 -12.85 5.19 1.29
N GLY A 145 -13.06 6.48 1.04
CA GLY A 145 -12.00 7.50 1.18
C GLY A 145 -11.48 7.59 2.61
N VAL A 146 -12.37 7.60 3.61
CA VAL A 146 -12.00 7.59 5.04
C VAL A 146 -11.27 6.29 5.41
N TYR A 147 -11.78 5.15 4.94
CA TYR A 147 -11.14 3.85 5.12
C TYR A 147 -9.71 3.82 4.54
N ASN A 148 -9.52 4.30 3.30
CA ASN A 148 -8.18 4.35 2.69
C ASN A 148 -7.24 5.31 3.43
N PHE A 149 -7.75 6.47 3.84
CA PHE A 149 -6.97 7.44 4.63
C PHE A 149 -6.52 6.87 5.98
N SER A 150 -7.36 6.04 6.62
CA SER A 150 -6.98 5.37 7.88
C SER A 150 -5.80 4.42 7.68
N GLY A 151 -5.72 3.71 6.54
CA GLY A 151 -4.57 2.89 6.18
C GLY A 151 -3.30 3.74 6.02
N ASP A 152 -3.39 4.87 5.31
CA ASP A 152 -2.24 5.78 5.15
C ASP A 152 -1.75 6.36 6.49
N LEU A 153 -2.68 6.62 7.43
CA LEU A 153 -2.32 7.02 8.81
C LEU A 153 -1.56 5.91 9.54
N GLY A 154 -2.00 4.65 9.39
CA GLY A 154 -1.29 3.48 9.94
C GLY A 154 0.13 3.34 9.39
N LYS A 155 0.30 3.51 8.07
CA LYS A 155 1.61 3.50 7.39
C LYS A 155 2.56 4.57 7.90
N ALA A 156 2.06 5.74 8.27
CA ALA A 156 2.88 6.80 8.84
C ALA A 156 3.19 6.57 10.33
N ALA A 157 2.18 6.19 11.11
CA ALA A 157 2.28 6.14 12.57
C ALA A 157 3.10 4.95 13.08
N LEU A 158 2.87 3.74 12.55
CA LEU A 158 3.48 2.53 13.11
C LEU A 158 4.98 2.43 12.82
N PRO A 159 5.49 2.69 11.60
CA PRO A 159 6.93 2.75 11.36
C PRO A 159 7.64 3.80 12.22
N ALA A 160 7.00 4.98 12.42
CA ALA A 160 7.53 6.02 13.29
C ALA A 160 7.62 5.54 14.75
N LEU A 161 6.57 4.91 15.27
CA LEU A 161 6.56 4.32 16.60
C LEU A 161 7.65 3.27 16.78
N VAL A 162 7.75 2.32 15.82
CA VAL A 162 8.79 1.29 15.82
C VAL A 162 10.18 1.91 15.88
N ALA A 163 10.44 2.88 15.03
CA ALA A 163 11.75 3.49 14.92
C ALA A 163 12.16 4.30 16.16
N VAL A 164 11.20 4.94 16.84
CA VAL A 164 11.42 5.64 18.11
C VAL A 164 11.71 4.67 19.25
N LEU A 165 11.08 3.48 19.25
CA LEU A 165 11.26 2.50 20.31
C LEU A 165 12.47 1.57 20.10
N LEU A 166 12.95 1.37 18.88
CA LEU A 166 14.10 0.50 18.57
C LEU A 166 15.39 0.84 19.34
N PRO A 167 15.73 2.11 19.65
CA PRO A 167 16.91 2.43 20.45
C PRO A 167 16.82 2.01 21.92
N VAL A 168 15.60 1.87 22.45
CA VAL A 168 15.35 1.55 23.87
C VAL A 168 14.84 0.12 24.09
N LEU A 169 14.30 -0.50 23.05
CA LEU A 169 13.81 -1.88 23.07
C LEU A 169 14.46 -2.68 21.97
N ALA A 170 14.99 -3.87 22.30
CA ALA A 170 15.42 -4.81 21.28
C ALA A 170 14.23 -5.17 20.36
N TRP A 171 14.52 -5.51 19.11
CA TRP A 171 13.49 -5.70 18.10
C TRP A 171 12.48 -6.83 18.40
N ARG A 172 12.89 -7.91 19.11
CA ARG A 172 11.98 -8.99 19.50
C ARG A 172 10.98 -8.55 20.57
N PRO A 173 11.37 -7.97 21.72
CA PRO A 173 10.41 -7.38 22.66
C PRO A 173 9.50 -6.34 22.02
N LEU A 174 10.02 -5.55 21.07
CA LEU A 174 9.21 -4.57 20.36
C LEU A 174 8.16 -5.23 19.49
N LEU A 175 8.48 -6.30 18.75
CA LEU A 175 7.49 -7.07 17.99
C LEU A 175 6.42 -7.70 18.92
N ALA A 176 6.83 -8.21 20.09
CA ALA A 176 5.88 -8.70 21.10
C ALA A 176 4.95 -7.58 21.61
N LEU A 177 5.48 -6.37 21.81
CA LEU A 177 4.68 -5.21 22.20
C LEU A 177 3.65 -4.84 21.10
N LEU A 178 4.02 -4.95 19.82
CA LEU A 178 3.13 -4.68 18.70
C LEU A 178 1.97 -5.70 18.57
N VAL A 179 2.01 -6.82 19.27
CA VAL A 179 0.86 -7.73 19.37
C VAL A 179 -0.30 -7.08 20.13
N LEU A 180 -0.02 -6.23 21.13
CA LEU A 180 -1.05 -5.61 21.98
C LEU A 180 -2.07 -4.77 21.19
N PRO A 181 -1.69 -3.84 20.30
CA PRO A 181 -2.66 -3.15 19.47
C PRO A 181 -3.48 -4.12 18.58
N GLY A 182 -2.89 -5.23 18.13
CA GLY A 182 -3.62 -6.28 17.41
C GLY A 182 -4.72 -6.91 18.26
N LEU A 183 -4.40 -7.28 19.50
CA LEU A 183 -5.37 -7.82 20.46
C LEU A 183 -6.46 -6.79 20.81
N ALA A 184 -6.07 -5.52 21.00
CA ALA A 184 -7.02 -4.44 21.30
C ALA A 184 -8.01 -4.22 20.14
N VAL A 185 -7.52 -4.17 18.88
CA VAL A 185 -8.38 -4.05 17.70
C VAL A 185 -9.28 -5.29 17.56
N ALA A 186 -8.75 -6.50 17.74
CA ALA A 186 -9.55 -7.72 17.68
C ALA A 186 -10.66 -7.71 18.75
N ALA A 187 -10.38 -7.26 19.96
CA ALA A 187 -11.39 -7.09 21.01
C ALA A 187 -12.44 -6.01 20.65
N ALA A 188 -12.00 -4.87 20.09
CA ALA A 188 -12.91 -3.80 19.65
C ALA A 188 -13.86 -4.29 18.54
N LEU A 189 -13.39 -5.14 17.63
CA LEU A 189 -14.21 -5.72 16.57
C LEU A 189 -15.40 -6.53 17.09
N TRP A 190 -15.31 -7.10 18.29
CA TRP A 190 -16.42 -7.81 18.90
C TRP A 190 -17.68 -6.94 19.06
N THR A 191 -17.50 -5.67 19.34
CA THR A 191 -18.60 -4.70 19.52
C THR A 191 -18.88 -3.85 18.29
N LEU A 192 -17.84 -3.57 17.47
CA LEU A 192 -17.94 -2.65 16.36
C LEU A 192 -18.39 -3.32 15.05
N ALA A 193 -17.90 -4.53 14.77
CA ALA A 193 -18.20 -5.20 13.52
C ALA A 193 -19.50 -6.02 13.59
N PRO A 194 -20.32 -6.07 12.52
CA PRO A 194 -21.56 -6.82 12.49
C PRO A 194 -21.31 -8.34 12.56
N ALA A 195 -22.10 -9.01 13.42
CA ALA A 195 -22.07 -10.46 13.59
C ALA A 195 -22.80 -11.21 12.47
N THR A 196 -23.72 -10.55 11.78
CA THR A 196 -24.51 -11.10 10.68
C THR A 196 -23.92 -10.67 9.34
N ARG A 197 -24.02 -11.55 8.35
CA ARG A 197 -23.57 -11.30 6.99
C ARG A 197 -24.66 -10.61 6.19
N SER A 198 -24.31 -9.54 5.47
CA SER A 198 -25.11 -9.02 4.38
C SER A 198 -24.93 -9.94 3.15
N VAL A 199 -26.00 -10.60 2.70
CA VAL A 199 -25.96 -11.45 1.49
C VAL A 199 -26.20 -10.56 0.29
N ARG A 200 -25.13 -10.15 -0.38
CA ARG A 200 -25.24 -9.48 -1.69
C ARG A 200 -25.13 -10.54 -2.79
N PRO A 201 -26.07 -10.59 -3.76
CA PRO A 201 -25.92 -11.45 -4.92
C PRO A 201 -24.62 -11.10 -5.65
N ALA A 202 -23.85 -12.13 -6.05
CA ALA A 202 -22.71 -11.93 -6.90
C ALA A 202 -23.17 -11.33 -8.23
N ALA A 203 -22.55 -10.22 -8.67
CA ALA A 203 -22.79 -9.68 -9.99
C ALA A 203 -22.42 -10.75 -11.06
N PRO A 204 -23.25 -10.93 -12.11
CA PRO A 204 -22.94 -11.90 -13.14
C PRO A 204 -21.63 -11.55 -13.82
N SER A 205 -20.72 -12.52 -13.89
CA SER A 205 -19.48 -12.43 -14.65
C SER A 205 -19.81 -12.36 -16.13
N GLN A 206 -19.56 -11.21 -16.76
CA GLN A 206 -19.69 -11.09 -18.21
C GLN A 206 -18.50 -11.74 -18.91
N ARG A 207 -18.76 -12.44 -20.02
CA ARG A 207 -17.76 -13.14 -20.83
C ARG A 207 -16.74 -12.17 -21.43
N SER A 208 -15.47 -12.55 -21.41
CA SER A 208 -14.30 -11.74 -21.70
C SER A 208 -14.05 -11.49 -23.19
N GLY A 209 -13.84 -10.22 -23.56
CA GLY A 209 -13.00 -9.84 -24.68
C GLY A 209 -11.49 -9.94 -24.33
N GLY A 210 -10.61 -10.01 -25.32
CA GLY A 210 -9.17 -10.03 -25.13
C GLY A 210 -8.65 -8.70 -24.58
N MET A 211 -7.54 -8.74 -23.81
CA MET A 211 -6.89 -7.51 -23.29
C MET A 211 -6.25 -6.71 -24.43
N ARG A 212 -6.77 -5.51 -24.72
CA ARG A 212 -6.21 -4.62 -25.74
C ARG A 212 -4.85 -4.05 -25.33
N ARG A 213 -4.11 -3.55 -26.33
CA ARG A 213 -2.78 -2.98 -26.17
C ARG A 213 -2.73 -1.86 -25.10
N GLY A 214 -3.74 -0.97 -25.08
CA GLY A 214 -3.82 0.11 -24.10
C GLY A 214 -3.89 -0.40 -22.65
N PHE A 215 -4.71 -1.43 -22.39
CA PHE A 215 -4.80 -2.02 -21.05
C PHE A 215 -3.49 -2.71 -20.62
N ARG A 216 -2.80 -3.40 -21.55
CA ARG A 216 -1.48 -4.01 -21.25
C ARG A 216 -0.43 -2.95 -20.92
N LEU A 217 -0.42 -1.83 -21.66
CA LEU A 217 0.47 -0.68 -21.37
C LEU A 217 0.15 -0.06 -20.01
N LEU A 218 -1.14 0.17 -19.69
CA LEU A 218 -1.53 0.68 -18.37
C LEU A 218 -1.07 -0.26 -17.25
N THR A 219 -1.24 -1.56 -17.43
CA THR A 219 -0.81 -2.58 -16.44
C THR A 219 0.70 -2.57 -16.25
N LEU A 220 1.47 -2.46 -17.34
CA LEU A 220 2.94 -2.35 -17.26
C LEU A 220 3.36 -1.07 -16.52
N ILE A 221 2.77 0.08 -16.87
CA ILE A 221 3.03 1.36 -16.20
C ILE A 221 2.73 1.26 -14.69
N GLY A 222 1.56 0.72 -14.32
CA GLY A 222 1.21 0.53 -12.91
C GLY A 222 2.15 -0.42 -12.15
N GLY A 223 2.66 -1.46 -12.84
CA GLY A 223 3.69 -2.35 -12.28
C GLY A 223 5.01 -1.63 -12.04
N LEU A 224 5.47 -0.81 -12.99
CA LEU A 224 6.72 -0.04 -12.86
C LEU A 224 6.61 1.06 -11.79
N ASP A 225 5.47 1.76 -11.70
CA ASP A 225 5.16 2.71 -10.60
C ASP A 225 5.32 2.05 -9.24
N THR A 226 4.69 0.90 -9.06
CA THR A 226 4.80 0.14 -7.80
C THR A 226 6.20 -0.41 -7.57
N ALA A 227 6.89 -0.87 -8.61
CA ALA A 227 8.27 -1.32 -8.54
C ALA A 227 9.19 -0.20 -8.01
N THR A 228 9.08 1.01 -8.56
CA THR A 228 9.84 2.20 -8.12
C THR A 228 9.59 2.49 -6.64
N ARG A 229 8.33 2.54 -6.23
CA ARG A 229 7.92 2.84 -4.85
C ARG A 229 8.47 1.81 -3.86
N MET A 230 8.27 0.53 -4.12
CA MET A 230 8.73 -0.54 -3.23
C MET A 230 10.26 -0.66 -3.21
N GLY A 231 10.92 -0.36 -4.34
CA GLY A 231 12.37 -0.27 -4.42
C GLY A 231 12.93 0.86 -3.56
N TYR A 232 12.35 2.06 -3.65
CA TYR A 232 12.77 3.18 -2.82
C TYR A 232 12.56 2.90 -1.32
N LEU A 233 11.42 2.33 -0.95
CA LEU A 233 11.13 1.95 0.45
C LEU A 233 12.10 0.91 1.01
N LEU A 234 12.60 -0.03 0.20
CA LEU A 234 13.63 -0.98 0.61
C LEU A 234 14.89 -0.26 1.08
N PHE A 235 15.33 0.76 0.33
CA PHE A 235 16.61 1.43 0.59
C PHE A 235 16.50 2.64 1.53
N LEU A 236 15.31 3.21 1.74
CA LEU A 236 15.15 4.43 2.53
C LEU A 236 15.75 4.34 3.94
N PRO A 237 15.54 3.26 4.73
CA PRO A 237 16.17 3.13 6.04
C PRO A 237 17.70 3.19 5.99
N PHE A 238 18.29 2.56 4.99
CA PHE A 238 19.75 2.51 4.81
C PHE A 238 20.30 3.85 4.29
N LEU A 239 19.57 4.54 3.43
CA LEU A 239 19.90 5.89 2.95
C LEU A 239 20.00 6.86 4.14
N ILE A 240 19.02 6.82 5.04
CA ILE A 240 19.00 7.66 6.24
C ILE A 240 20.17 7.33 7.18
N HIS A 241 20.45 6.05 7.42
CA HIS A 241 21.60 5.61 8.21
C HIS A 241 22.92 6.04 7.57
N GLY A 242 23.09 5.86 6.26
CA GLY A 242 24.29 6.27 5.53
C GLY A 242 24.56 7.79 5.57
N LYS A 243 23.53 8.60 5.83
CA LYS A 243 23.63 10.06 6.05
C LYS A 243 23.79 10.44 7.54
N GLY A 244 24.04 9.47 8.42
CA GLY A 244 24.25 9.70 9.86
C GLY A 244 22.96 9.76 10.68
N GLY A 245 21.78 9.45 10.11
CA GLY A 245 20.52 9.37 10.85
C GLY A 245 20.42 8.07 11.66
N GLY A 246 19.94 8.16 12.89
CA GLY A 246 19.62 7.00 13.73
C GLY A 246 18.26 6.39 13.42
N SER A 247 17.88 5.30 14.12
CA SER A 247 16.58 4.65 13.97
C SER A 247 15.40 5.62 14.13
N PRO A 248 15.36 6.57 15.09
CA PRO A 248 14.28 7.55 15.15
C PRO A 248 14.14 8.40 13.88
N THR A 249 15.27 8.77 13.26
CA THR A 249 15.28 9.53 12.01
C THR A 249 14.72 8.71 10.84
N VAL A 250 14.98 7.39 10.83
CA VAL A 250 14.35 6.47 9.85
C VAL A 250 12.84 6.50 9.99
N GLY A 251 12.31 6.47 11.21
CA GLY A 251 10.86 6.56 11.46
C GLY A 251 10.26 7.87 10.99
N ILE A 252 10.94 9.00 11.26
CA ILE A 252 10.53 10.32 10.76
C ILE A 252 10.53 10.31 9.22
N ALA A 253 11.55 9.76 8.59
CA ALA A 253 11.67 9.68 7.15
C ALA A 253 10.51 8.87 6.52
N LEU A 254 10.19 7.70 7.07
CA LEU A 254 9.07 6.88 6.64
C LEU A 254 7.73 7.61 6.84
N ALA A 255 7.52 8.24 8.01
CA ALA A 255 6.31 9.01 8.29
C ALA A 255 6.13 10.17 7.31
N LEU A 256 7.18 10.96 7.05
CA LEU A 256 7.16 12.06 6.09
C LEU A 256 6.82 11.59 4.68
N LEU A 257 7.41 10.49 4.24
CA LEU A 257 7.12 9.89 2.93
C LEU A 257 5.66 9.45 2.84
N PHE A 258 5.12 8.76 3.85
CA PHE A 258 3.75 8.26 3.84
C PHE A 258 2.70 9.36 4.02
N ILE A 259 2.97 10.39 4.84
CA ILE A 259 2.11 11.58 4.93
C ILE A 259 2.06 12.29 3.57
N GLY A 260 3.23 12.48 2.92
CA GLY A 260 3.28 12.98 1.55
C GLY A 260 2.44 12.11 0.60
N GLY A 261 2.54 10.79 0.72
CA GLY A 261 1.77 9.85 -0.09
C GLY A 261 0.27 9.97 0.08
N ALA A 262 -0.22 10.16 1.31
CA ALA A 262 -1.64 10.40 1.59
C ALA A 262 -2.13 11.70 0.93
N LEU A 263 -1.34 12.77 1.04
CA LEU A 263 -1.62 14.05 0.38
C LEU A 263 -1.59 13.93 -1.16
N GLY A 264 -0.64 13.14 -1.68
CA GLY A 264 -0.49 12.90 -3.12
C GLY A 264 -1.70 12.22 -3.75
N LYS A 265 -2.28 11.24 -3.08
CA LYS A 265 -3.51 10.57 -3.55
C LYS A 265 -4.68 11.55 -3.69
N ALA A 266 -4.81 12.50 -2.78
CA ALA A 266 -5.83 13.54 -2.85
C ALA A 266 -5.52 14.58 -3.93
N ALA A 267 -4.26 15.05 -4.02
CA ALA A 267 -3.83 16.08 -4.98
C ALA A 267 -3.86 15.58 -6.43
N CYS A 268 -3.40 14.35 -6.68
CA CYS A 268 -3.32 13.79 -8.04
C CYS A 268 -4.69 13.48 -8.64
N GLY A 269 -5.73 13.25 -7.83
CA GLY A 269 -7.11 13.20 -8.32
C GLY A 269 -7.50 14.48 -9.05
N GLY A 270 -7.28 15.64 -8.43
CA GLY A 270 -7.56 16.95 -9.04
C GLY A 270 -6.57 17.32 -10.17
N LEU A 271 -5.32 16.86 -10.08
CA LEU A 271 -4.33 17.07 -11.15
C LEU A 271 -4.70 16.29 -12.40
N GLY A 272 -5.23 15.06 -12.23
CA GLY A 272 -5.72 14.22 -13.32
C GLY A 272 -6.87 14.85 -14.09
N GLU A 273 -7.73 15.63 -13.43
CA GLU A 273 -8.81 16.38 -14.08
C GLU A 273 -8.28 17.55 -14.93
N ARG A 274 -7.17 18.18 -14.51
CA ARG A 274 -6.58 19.35 -15.20
C ARG A 274 -5.60 18.99 -16.33
N LEU A 275 -4.68 18.06 -16.06
CA LEU A 275 -3.61 17.67 -16.99
C LEU A 275 -3.93 16.40 -17.78
N GLY A 276 -5.02 15.73 -17.45
CA GLY A 276 -5.34 14.41 -17.97
C GLY A 276 -4.37 13.34 -17.44
N VAL A 277 -4.66 12.09 -17.77
CA VAL A 277 -3.86 10.92 -17.31
C VAL A 277 -2.40 11.05 -17.73
N VAL A 278 -2.13 11.31 -19.02
CA VAL A 278 -0.77 11.36 -19.56
C VAL A 278 0.05 12.47 -18.93
N GLY A 279 -0.50 13.70 -18.88
CA GLY A 279 0.20 14.85 -18.30
C GLY A 279 0.53 14.65 -16.82
N THR A 280 -0.42 14.09 -16.07
CA THR A 280 -0.22 13.82 -14.64
C THR A 280 0.88 12.77 -14.42
N VAL A 281 0.85 11.65 -15.16
CA VAL A 281 1.86 10.58 -15.01
C VAL A 281 3.25 11.10 -15.41
N ILE A 282 3.38 11.88 -16.50
CA ILE A 282 4.68 12.48 -16.88
C ILE A 282 5.21 13.39 -15.75
N ALA A 283 4.35 14.25 -15.20
CA ALA A 283 4.76 15.18 -14.15
C ALA A 283 5.16 14.43 -12.86
N THR A 284 4.37 13.45 -12.42
CA THR A 284 4.62 12.71 -11.18
C THR A 284 5.81 11.76 -11.31
N GLU A 285 5.93 11.00 -12.39
CA GLU A 285 7.03 10.05 -12.56
C GLU A 285 8.37 10.75 -12.88
N GLY A 286 8.32 11.82 -13.68
CA GLY A 286 9.49 12.66 -13.88
C GLY A 286 10.00 13.30 -12.60
N ALA A 287 9.07 13.86 -11.79
CA ALA A 287 9.42 14.39 -10.48
C ALA A 287 9.89 13.29 -9.51
N THR A 288 9.31 12.10 -9.54
CA THR A 288 9.76 10.94 -8.74
C THR A 288 11.21 10.59 -9.04
N ALA A 289 11.56 10.44 -10.32
CA ALA A 289 12.94 10.13 -10.73
C ALA A 289 13.93 11.21 -10.26
N LEU A 290 13.59 12.49 -10.45
CA LEU A 290 14.43 13.63 -10.03
C LEU A 290 14.55 13.70 -8.51
N LEU A 291 13.48 13.52 -7.76
CA LEU A 291 13.50 13.59 -6.29
C LEU A 291 14.25 12.41 -5.68
N ILE A 292 14.13 11.18 -6.23
CA ILE A 292 14.96 10.05 -5.80
C ILE A 292 16.44 10.39 -6.00
N ALA A 293 16.84 10.89 -7.18
CA ALA A 293 18.21 11.31 -7.44
C ALA A 293 18.65 12.45 -6.49
N ALA A 294 17.79 13.43 -6.22
CA ALA A 294 18.05 14.52 -5.30
C ALA A 294 18.31 14.01 -3.87
N THR A 295 17.55 13.00 -3.40
CA THR A 295 17.79 12.40 -2.09
C THR A 295 19.16 11.72 -1.96
N LEU A 296 19.80 11.34 -3.04
CA LEU A 296 21.18 10.81 -3.03
C LEU A 296 22.22 11.90 -2.82
N LEU A 297 21.98 13.09 -3.37
CA LEU A 297 22.93 14.20 -3.42
C LEU A 297 22.84 15.16 -2.25
N THR A 298 21.71 15.17 -1.53
CA THR A 298 21.43 16.12 -0.46
C THR A 298 21.87 15.61 0.92
N PRO A 299 22.24 16.48 1.88
CA PRO A 299 22.50 16.09 3.28
C PRO A 299 21.19 15.64 3.95
N LEU A 300 21.31 15.01 5.15
CA LEU A 300 20.19 14.41 5.88
C LEU A 300 18.98 15.34 6.02
N ASN A 301 19.20 16.57 6.52
CA ASN A 301 18.09 17.51 6.75
C ASN A 301 17.34 17.89 5.48
N ALA A 302 18.07 18.14 4.38
CA ALA A 302 17.44 18.41 3.10
C ALA A 302 16.73 17.18 2.53
N THR A 303 17.30 15.99 2.72
CA THR A 303 16.62 14.72 2.37
C THR A 303 15.28 14.61 3.09
N LEU A 304 15.21 14.87 4.39
CA LEU A 304 13.95 14.82 5.16
C LEU A 304 12.90 15.82 4.62
N VAL A 305 13.32 17.01 4.19
CA VAL A 305 12.42 18.00 3.58
C VAL A 305 11.92 17.53 2.20
N LEU A 306 12.73 16.80 1.44
CA LEU A 306 12.34 16.26 0.13
C LEU A 306 11.36 15.08 0.24
N LEU A 307 11.39 14.31 1.34
CA LEU A 307 10.58 13.10 1.48
C LEU A 307 9.07 13.31 1.37
N PRO A 308 8.42 14.32 1.99
CA PRO A 308 7.00 14.53 1.77
C PRO A 308 6.69 14.91 0.31
N LEU A 309 7.54 15.67 -0.37
CA LEU A 309 7.37 15.99 -1.79
C LEU A 309 7.50 14.72 -2.65
N LEU A 310 8.52 13.91 -2.37
CA LEU A 310 8.67 12.60 -3.02
C LEU A 310 7.46 11.71 -2.72
N GLY A 311 6.97 11.69 -1.49
CA GLY A 311 5.77 10.93 -1.11
C GLY A 311 4.56 11.32 -1.94
N ILE A 312 4.33 12.62 -2.16
CA ILE A 312 3.22 13.15 -2.97
C ILE A 312 3.26 12.55 -4.39
N VAL A 313 4.40 12.64 -5.07
CA VAL A 313 4.51 12.18 -6.46
C VAL A 313 4.58 10.66 -6.56
N LEU A 314 5.34 10.00 -5.69
CA LEU A 314 5.56 8.55 -5.67
C LEU A 314 4.28 7.74 -5.40
N ASN A 315 3.33 8.29 -4.65
CA ASN A 315 2.07 7.59 -4.34
C ASN A 315 0.87 8.19 -5.09
N GLY A 316 1.00 9.41 -5.61
CA GLY A 316 -0.08 10.11 -6.30
C GLY A 316 -0.44 9.49 -7.64
N THR A 317 0.58 9.06 -8.43
CA THR A 317 0.42 8.43 -9.75
C THR A 317 -0.56 7.27 -9.72
N SER A 318 -0.48 6.43 -8.69
CA SER A 318 -1.34 5.24 -8.56
C SER A 318 -2.83 5.59 -8.61
N SER A 319 -3.27 6.71 -8.01
CA SER A 319 -4.67 7.13 -8.02
C SER A 319 -5.21 7.35 -9.44
N VAL A 320 -4.39 7.95 -10.31
CA VAL A 320 -4.74 8.21 -11.71
C VAL A 320 -4.75 6.92 -12.53
N LEU A 321 -3.75 6.04 -12.32
CA LEU A 321 -3.66 4.75 -13.02
C LEU A 321 -4.84 3.85 -12.67
N TYR A 322 -5.21 3.71 -11.39
CA TYR A 322 -6.38 2.96 -10.96
C TYR A 322 -7.69 3.54 -11.53
N GLY A 323 -7.81 4.86 -11.57
CA GLY A 323 -8.95 5.55 -12.17
C GLY A 323 -9.11 5.29 -13.68
N THR A 324 -8.00 4.97 -14.37
CA THR A 324 -7.99 4.71 -15.83
C THR A 324 -8.34 3.24 -16.17
N VAL A 325 -8.28 2.31 -15.20
CA VAL A 325 -8.60 0.89 -15.44
C VAL A 325 -9.98 0.69 -16.08
N PRO A 326 -11.09 1.32 -15.58
CA PRO A 326 -12.40 1.14 -16.19
C PRO A 326 -12.51 1.65 -17.62
N GLU A 327 -11.74 2.69 -17.97
CA GLU A 327 -11.74 3.29 -19.31
C GLU A 327 -11.17 2.33 -20.36
N LEU A 328 -10.14 1.55 -19.99
CA LEU A 328 -9.45 0.61 -20.87
C LEU A 328 -9.93 -0.84 -20.70
N ALA A 329 -10.86 -1.09 -19.76
CA ALA A 329 -11.48 -2.38 -19.54
C ALA A 329 -12.62 -2.58 -20.54
N GLU A 330 -12.50 -3.55 -21.44
CA GLU A 330 -13.57 -3.89 -22.38
C GLU A 330 -14.56 -4.88 -21.75
N GLY A 331 -15.65 -4.35 -21.20
CA GLY A 331 -16.80 -5.12 -20.73
C GLY A 331 -16.68 -5.63 -19.29
N ASP A 332 -15.59 -6.31 -18.88
CA ASP A 332 -15.43 -6.86 -17.53
C ASP A 332 -14.40 -6.05 -16.70
N THR A 333 -14.88 -4.97 -16.12
CA THR A 333 -14.09 -4.11 -15.24
C THR A 333 -13.55 -4.86 -14.02
N GLY A 334 -14.31 -5.83 -13.49
CA GLY A 334 -13.87 -6.64 -12.34
C GLY A 334 -12.64 -7.47 -12.67
N ARG A 335 -12.65 -8.13 -13.84
CA ARG A 335 -11.50 -8.90 -14.32
C ARG A 335 -10.31 -8.00 -14.63
N ALA A 336 -10.55 -6.83 -15.25
CA ALA A 336 -9.49 -5.87 -15.54
C ALA A 336 -8.79 -5.41 -14.25
N PHE A 337 -9.55 -5.07 -13.21
CA PHE A 337 -8.98 -4.75 -11.90
C PHE A 337 -8.21 -5.93 -11.31
N ALA A 338 -8.73 -7.15 -11.37
CA ALA A 338 -8.04 -8.33 -10.84
C ALA A 338 -6.68 -8.54 -11.50
N VAL A 339 -6.61 -8.44 -12.84
CA VAL A 339 -5.35 -8.57 -13.59
C VAL A 339 -4.39 -7.42 -13.26
N PHE A 340 -4.89 -6.18 -13.26
CA PHE A 340 -4.09 -5.00 -12.93
C PHE A 340 -3.51 -5.10 -11.52
N TYR A 341 -4.32 -5.40 -10.51
CA TYR A 341 -3.85 -5.58 -9.12
C TYR A 341 -2.83 -6.70 -8.98
N THR A 342 -3.07 -7.85 -9.61
CA THR A 342 -2.14 -8.98 -9.55
C THR A 342 -0.76 -8.60 -10.09
N PHE A 343 -0.73 -7.90 -11.22
CA PHE A 343 0.53 -7.47 -11.82
C PHE A 343 1.24 -6.40 -10.97
N VAL A 344 0.50 -5.41 -10.49
CA VAL A 344 1.01 -4.33 -9.63
C VAL A 344 1.58 -4.89 -8.32
N ILE A 345 0.85 -5.77 -7.63
CA ILE A 345 1.32 -6.40 -6.38
C ILE A 345 2.53 -7.30 -6.66
N GLY A 346 2.48 -8.09 -7.74
CA GLY A 346 3.60 -8.94 -8.14
C GLY A 346 4.87 -8.15 -8.43
N SER A 347 4.74 -7.03 -9.15
CA SER A 347 5.87 -6.12 -9.43
C SER A 347 6.45 -5.55 -8.15
N GLY A 348 5.60 -5.15 -7.20
CA GLY A 348 6.02 -4.64 -5.89
C GLY A 348 6.75 -5.66 -5.02
N GLY A 349 6.51 -6.96 -5.22
CA GLY A 349 7.27 -8.03 -4.56
C GLY A 349 8.58 -8.37 -5.25
N ILE A 350 8.59 -8.42 -6.58
CA ILE A 350 9.73 -8.89 -7.39
C ILE A 350 10.78 -7.79 -7.59
N ALA A 351 10.35 -6.58 -7.93
CA ALA A 351 11.28 -5.50 -8.30
C ALA A 351 12.28 -5.12 -7.19
N PRO A 352 11.90 -5.04 -5.90
CA PRO A 352 12.87 -4.81 -4.83
C PRO A 352 13.96 -5.89 -4.73
N ILE A 353 13.65 -7.15 -5.09
CA ILE A 353 14.65 -8.24 -5.12
C ILE A 353 15.67 -7.95 -6.23
N ILE A 354 15.22 -7.50 -7.40
CA ILE A 354 16.09 -7.13 -8.52
C ILE A 354 16.97 -5.93 -8.13
N TYR A 355 16.38 -4.87 -7.56
CA TYR A 355 17.14 -3.69 -7.13
C TYR A 355 18.11 -4.03 -6.00
N GLY A 356 17.70 -4.92 -5.08
CA GLY A 356 18.57 -5.42 -4.03
C GLY A 356 19.76 -6.19 -4.60
N ALA A 357 19.54 -7.08 -5.57
CA ALA A 357 20.60 -7.80 -6.25
C ALA A 357 21.55 -6.84 -7.00
N VAL A 358 21.04 -5.82 -7.67
CA VAL A 358 21.86 -4.76 -8.29
C VAL A 358 22.71 -4.05 -7.23
N ALA A 359 22.14 -3.71 -6.08
CA ALA A 359 22.86 -3.07 -5.00
C ALA A 359 23.92 -3.99 -4.37
N ASP A 360 23.65 -5.29 -4.21
CA ASP A 360 24.57 -6.27 -3.67
C ASP A 360 25.81 -6.48 -4.57
N HIS A 361 25.63 -6.37 -5.90
CA HIS A 361 26.74 -6.48 -6.86
C HIS A 361 27.48 -5.15 -7.12
N SER A 362 26.95 -4.05 -6.61
CA SER A 362 27.52 -2.72 -6.82
C SER A 362 27.55 -1.91 -5.51
N ASN A 363 26.51 -1.12 -5.27
CA ASN A 363 26.27 -0.42 -4.02
C ASN A 363 24.82 0.08 -3.94
N GLN A 364 24.41 0.53 -2.76
CA GLN A 364 23.06 1.04 -2.50
C GLN A 364 22.65 2.18 -3.45
N THR A 365 23.57 3.07 -3.80
CA THR A 365 23.30 4.21 -4.71
C THR A 365 22.85 3.72 -6.09
N VAL A 366 23.51 2.70 -6.63
CA VAL A 366 23.14 2.11 -7.93
C VAL A 366 21.79 1.43 -7.86
N GLY A 367 21.45 0.73 -6.75
CA GLY A 367 20.12 0.17 -6.54
C GLY A 367 19.02 1.25 -6.52
N LEU A 368 19.25 2.38 -5.85
CA LEU A 368 18.33 3.54 -5.84
C LEU A 368 18.23 4.21 -7.22
N LEU A 369 19.32 4.35 -7.94
CA LEU A 369 19.32 4.87 -9.32
C LEU A 369 18.57 3.95 -10.28
N ALA A 370 18.63 2.62 -10.08
CA ALA A 370 17.83 1.68 -10.87
C ALA A 370 16.32 1.90 -10.62
N ALA A 371 15.90 2.16 -9.37
CA ALA A 371 14.51 2.53 -9.07
C ALA A 371 14.13 3.88 -9.72
N ALA A 372 15.01 4.89 -9.66
CA ALA A 372 14.78 6.18 -10.32
C ALA A 372 14.70 6.04 -11.87
N ALA A 373 15.55 5.21 -12.46
CA ALA A 373 15.51 4.92 -13.90
C ALA A 373 14.20 4.20 -14.29
N THR A 374 13.64 3.37 -13.41
CA THR A 374 12.33 2.72 -13.63
C THR A 374 11.22 3.77 -13.69
N ALA A 375 11.22 4.77 -12.79
CA ALA A 375 10.28 5.89 -12.86
C ALA A 375 10.44 6.69 -14.16
N ALA A 376 11.68 7.00 -14.54
CA ALA A 376 11.96 7.73 -15.79
C ALA A 376 11.48 6.94 -17.04
N LEU A 377 11.57 5.61 -17.03
CA LEU A 377 11.11 4.74 -18.12
C LEU A 377 9.56 4.80 -18.29
N ILE A 378 8.82 5.12 -17.26
CA ILE A 378 7.35 5.28 -17.35
C ILE A 378 6.98 6.44 -18.27
N VAL A 379 7.80 7.50 -18.32
CA VAL A 379 7.51 8.71 -19.13
C VAL A 379 7.34 8.39 -20.63
N PRO A 380 8.25 7.70 -21.34
CA PRO A 380 8.01 7.32 -22.73
C PRO A 380 6.88 6.28 -22.87
N LEU A 381 6.68 5.38 -21.90
CA LEU A 381 5.62 4.39 -21.96
C LEU A 381 4.22 5.01 -21.88
N VAL A 382 4.03 6.05 -21.07
CA VAL A 382 2.73 6.72 -20.98
C VAL A 382 2.41 7.53 -22.25
N LEU A 383 3.40 8.00 -22.97
CA LEU A 383 3.19 8.62 -24.30
C LEU A 383 2.62 7.59 -25.29
N LEU A 384 3.06 6.33 -25.23
CA LEU A 384 2.51 5.24 -26.04
C LEU A 384 1.07 4.86 -25.60
N LEU A 385 0.67 5.19 -24.38
CA LEU A 385 -0.70 4.97 -23.89
C LEU A 385 -1.68 6.01 -24.45
N ARG A 386 -1.21 7.23 -24.76
CA ARG A 386 -2.03 8.38 -25.19
C ARG A 386 -3.05 8.05 -26.29
N PRO A 387 -2.71 7.33 -27.39
CA PRO A 387 -3.67 7.03 -28.45
C PRO A 387 -4.82 6.10 -28.03
N HIS A 388 -4.67 5.40 -26.89
CA HIS A 388 -5.64 4.43 -26.39
C HIS A 388 -6.63 5.03 -25.36
N LEU A 389 -6.31 6.21 -24.83
CA LEU A 389 -7.21 6.95 -23.93
C LEU A 389 -8.26 7.68 -24.79
N ARG A 390 -9.53 7.61 -24.35
CA ARG A 390 -10.57 8.43 -24.97
C ARG A 390 -10.17 9.90 -24.79
N HIS A 391 -10.15 10.64 -25.86
CA HIS A 391 -9.99 12.09 -25.80
C HIS A 391 -11.19 12.59 -24.97
N GLY A 392 -10.93 13.11 -23.77
CA GLY A 392 -11.96 13.79 -23.00
C GLY A 392 -12.63 14.78 -23.96
N ALA A 393 -13.93 14.62 -24.15
CA ALA A 393 -14.72 15.60 -24.89
C ALA A 393 -14.45 16.94 -24.22
N THR A 394 -13.71 17.82 -24.91
CA THR A 394 -13.70 19.24 -24.64
C THR A 394 -15.13 19.71 -24.88
N ALA A 395 -15.88 19.88 -23.81
CA ALA A 395 -17.13 20.62 -23.78
C ALA A 395 -16.95 21.84 -22.86
#